data_0063bc69b1ca428e90e8f3d55a8cd448
#
_entry.id   0063bc69b1ca428e90e8f3d55a8cd448
#
_cell.length_a   1.000
_cell.length_b   1.000
_cell.length_c   1.000
_cell.angle_alpha   90.00
_cell.angle_beta   90.00
_cell.angle_gamma   90.00
#
_symmetry.space_group_name_H-M   'P 1'
#
loop_
_entity.id
_entity.type
_entity.pdbx_description
1 polymer ?
#
loop_
_entity_poly.entity_id
_entity_poly.type
_entity_poly.pdbx_seq_one_letter_code
_entity_poly.pdbx_strand_id
1 'polypeptide(L)'
;MKKIDTKNSRLVAILLTLVCFTFFAKQAYGQVENKSQKEEVQQQLKALFPHLSSIEIEDSKIAGVFQFWLGADLHYVRLLDGHIMLGEVFDTERKVSLAQEAKSKKVIELIGDIDSKDMIIFAAENEQRIVNVFTDVDCGYCRKLHREVGELNDAGITVRYIAFPAYSRDIKKHISVWCSEDPLKAMTAAKQGNSLPEQNCDNSVEETLRLGVSLGFRGTPHIVYDNGQIIGGYREFGQIIQDLDLGS
;
A
#
# COMPACT_ATOMS: atom_id res chain seq x y z
N MET A 1 -3.97 14.72 67.94
CA MET A 1 -2.94 14.23 66.99
C MET A 1 -2.96 12.72 66.98
N LYS A 2 -3.51 12.08 65.90
CA LYS A 2 -3.51 10.59 65.75
C LYS A 2 -2.12 10.13 65.31
N LYS A 3 -1.49 9.29 66.12
CA LYS A 3 -0.24 8.59 65.73
C LYS A 3 -0.55 7.67 64.54
N ILE A 4 0.04 7.95 63.39
CA ILE A 4 0.02 7.06 62.23
C ILE A 4 0.83 5.81 62.59
N ASP A 5 0.19 4.67 62.51
CA ASP A 5 0.80 3.38 62.86
C ASP A 5 1.83 2.97 61.78
N THR A 6 3.10 3.16 62.11
CA THR A 6 4.26 2.94 61.23
C THR A 6 4.41 1.47 60.82
N LYS A 7 3.76 0.53 61.48
CA LYS A 7 3.80 -0.90 61.17
C LYS A 7 2.95 -1.24 59.95
N ASN A 8 1.78 -0.62 59.82
CA ASN A 8 0.91 -0.79 58.64
C ASN A 8 1.51 -0.16 57.37
N SER A 9 2.21 0.97 57.50
CA SER A 9 2.89 1.65 56.37
C SER A 9 4.02 0.80 55.76
N ARG A 10 4.79 0.08 56.57
CA ARG A 10 5.85 -0.83 56.09
C ARG A 10 5.30 -2.07 55.39
N LEU A 11 4.21 -2.64 55.87
CA LEU A 11 3.54 -3.78 55.25
C LEU A 11 2.93 -3.40 53.89
N VAL A 12 2.31 -2.25 53.76
CA VAL A 12 1.77 -1.73 52.51
C VAL A 12 2.91 -1.45 51.48
N ALA A 13 4.04 -0.92 51.94
CA ALA A 13 5.20 -0.67 51.08
C ALA A 13 5.80 -1.98 50.53
N ILE A 14 5.92 -3.00 51.36
CA ILE A 14 6.44 -4.33 50.96
C ILE A 14 5.48 -5.03 50.01
N LEU A 15 4.16 -4.94 50.22
CA LEU A 15 3.17 -5.49 49.31
C LEU A 15 3.19 -4.78 47.95
N LEU A 16 3.32 -3.45 47.89
CA LEU A 16 3.46 -2.70 46.68
C LEU A 16 4.73 -3.05 45.90
N THR A 17 5.87 -3.23 46.56
CA THR A 17 7.13 -3.64 45.89
C THR A 17 7.05 -5.07 45.36
N LEU A 18 6.43 -6.01 46.07
CA LEU A 18 6.20 -7.36 45.56
C LEU A 18 5.26 -7.41 44.35
N VAL A 19 4.20 -6.63 44.35
CA VAL A 19 3.27 -6.54 43.21
C VAL A 19 3.96 -5.90 42.00
N CYS A 20 4.75 -4.85 42.21
CA CYS A 20 5.56 -4.27 41.11
C CYS A 20 6.57 -5.28 40.56
N PHE A 21 7.27 -6.01 41.41
CA PHE A 21 8.28 -6.98 40.97
C PHE A 21 7.67 -8.14 40.19
N THR A 22 6.51 -8.66 40.60
CA THR A 22 5.79 -9.71 39.85
C THR A 22 5.23 -9.18 38.49
N PHE A 23 4.82 -7.93 38.45
CA PHE A 23 4.37 -7.31 37.21
C PHE A 23 5.51 -7.14 36.21
N PHE A 24 6.65 -6.58 36.63
CA PHE A 24 7.85 -6.46 35.81
C PHE A 24 8.42 -7.81 35.36
N ALA A 25 8.42 -8.82 36.25
CA ALA A 25 8.87 -10.16 35.89
C ALA A 25 7.96 -10.83 34.84
N LYS A 26 6.63 -10.69 34.94
CA LYS A 26 5.70 -11.18 33.91
C LYS A 26 5.88 -10.47 32.55
N GLN A 27 6.13 -9.18 32.60
CA GLN A 27 6.33 -8.40 31.38
C GLN A 27 7.66 -8.78 30.68
N ALA A 28 8.73 -8.94 31.43
CA ALA A 28 10.02 -9.39 30.92
C ALA A 28 9.96 -10.84 30.38
N TYR A 29 9.26 -11.74 31.07
CA TYR A 29 9.08 -13.12 30.62
C TYR A 29 8.27 -13.19 29.31
N GLY A 30 7.17 -12.42 29.19
CA GLY A 30 6.36 -12.34 27.98
C GLY A 30 7.14 -11.81 26.78
N GLN A 31 8.04 -10.85 26.98
CA GLN A 31 8.89 -10.33 25.90
C GLN A 31 9.93 -11.35 25.40
N VAL A 32 10.50 -12.14 26.32
CA VAL A 32 11.46 -13.21 25.99
C VAL A 32 10.77 -14.33 25.21
N GLU A 33 9.59 -14.74 25.63
CA GLU A 33 8.80 -15.77 24.95
C GLU A 33 8.38 -15.32 23.54
N ASN A 34 7.91 -14.09 23.39
CA ASN A 34 7.54 -13.52 22.09
C ASN A 34 8.73 -13.44 21.13
N LYS A 35 9.91 -13.03 21.62
CA LYS A 35 11.13 -12.99 20.80
C LYS A 35 11.53 -14.39 20.31
N SER A 36 11.46 -15.41 21.18
CA SER A 36 11.78 -16.79 20.81
C SER A 36 10.82 -17.33 19.74
N GLN A 37 9.52 -17.09 19.88
CA GLN A 37 8.51 -17.49 18.88
C GLN A 37 8.70 -16.78 17.55
N LYS A 38 9.03 -15.51 17.56
CA LYS A 38 9.32 -14.72 16.37
C LYS A 38 10.50 -15.27 15.58
N GLU A 39 11.60 -15.60 16.27
CA GLU A 39 12.80 -16.19 15.67
C GLU A 39 12.49 -17.58 15.06
N GLU A 40 11.69 -18.40 15.73
CA GLU A 40 11.26 -19.70 15.24
C GLU A 40 10.37 -19.59 13.99
N VAL A 41 9.38 -18.69 14.01
CA VAL A 41 8.54 -18.38 12.83
C VAL A 41 9.39 -17.96 11.65
N GLN A 42 10.36 -17.08 11.88
CA GLN A 42 11.26 -16.61 10.83
C GLN A 42 12.10 -17.75 10.24
N GLN A 43 12.61 -18.63 11.08
CA GLN A 43 13.38 -19.80 10.63
C GLN A 43 12.53 -20.77 9.81
N GLN A 44 11.30 -21.05 10.25
CA GLN A 44 10.39 -21.94 9.54
C GLN A 44 9.94 -21.35 8.21
N LEU A 45 9.63 -20.05 8.14
CA LEU A 45 9.29 -19.38 6.89
C LEU A 45 10.44 -19.42 5.90
N LYS A 46 11.67 -19.20 6.33
CA LYS A 46 12.87 -19.32 5.49
C LYS A 46 13.08 -20.73 4.96
N ALA A 47 12.78 -21.75 5.78
CA ALA A 47 12.90 -23.15 5.37
C ALA A 47 11.83 -23.52 4.32
N LEU A 48 10.60 -23.07 4.49
CA LEU A 48 9.48 -23.33 3.57
C LEU A 48 9.59 -22.52 2.27
N PHE A 49 10.11 -21.30 2.36
CA PHE A 49 10.21 -20.35 1.27
C PHE A 49 11.64 -19.78 1.14
N PRO A 50 12.63 -20.57 0.68
CA PRO A 50 14.04 -20.16 0.65
C PRO A 50 14.31 -18.89 -0.18
N HIS A 51 13.46 -18.62 -1.19
CA HIS A 51 13.52 -17.41 -2.01
C HIS A 51 13.09 -16.13 -1.28
N LEU A 52 12.52 -16.26 -0.09
CA LEU A 52 12.08 -15.15 0.77
C LEU A 52 13.08 -14.90 1.92
N SER A 53 14.38 -14.98 1.63
CA SER A 53 15.46 -14.92 2.64
C SER A 53 15.53 -13.63 3.44
N SER A 54 14.92 -12.55 2.94
CA SER A 54 14.92 -11.22 3.57
C SER A 54 13.62 -10.85 4.29
N ILE A 55 12.74 -11.82 4.58
CA ILE A 55 11.50 -11.54 5.33
C ILE A 55 11.86 -11.04 6.73
N GLU A 56 11.36 -9.88 7.09
CA GLU A 56 11.37 -9.38 8.45
C GLU A 56 10.01 -9.66 9.11
N ILE A 57 10.04 -10.34 10.26
CA ILE A 57 8.84 -10.65 11.03
C ILE A 57 8.60 -9.54 12.03
N GLU A 58 7.40 -9.00 12.03
CA GLU A 58 6.93 -7.96 12.92
C GLU A 58 5.85 -8.50 13.89
N ASP A 59 5.70 -7.83 15.04
CA ASP A 59 4.58 -8.08 15.92
C ASP A 59 3.29 -7.54 15.31
N SER A 60 2.22 -8.32 15.30
CA SER A 60 0.90 -7.83 14.93
C SER A 60 0.15 -7.27 16.15
N LYS A 61 -1.00 -6.65 15.92
CA LYS A 61 -1.90 -6.20 16.99
C LYS A 61 -2.62 -7.36 17.70
N ILE A 62 -2.44 -8.59 17.23
CA ILE A 62 -3.14 -9.78 17.73
C ILE A 62 -2.15 -10.65 18.49
N ALA A 63 -2.46 -10.95 19.74
CA ALA A 63 -1.59 -11.76 20.60
C ALA A 63 -1.27 -13.13 19.98
N GLY A 64 0.02 -13.47 19.90
CA GLY A 64 0.52 -14.71 19.32
C GLY A 64 0.39 -14.82 17.80
N VAL A 65 0.10 -13.73 17.12
CA VAL A 65 0.12 -13.63 15.66
C VAL A 65 1.19 -12.62 15.26
N PHE A 66 2.05 -13.00 14.33
CA PHE A 66 3.06 -12.14 13.73
C PHE A 66 2.61 -11.68 12.35
N GLN A 67 3.31 -10.73 11.78
CA GLN A 67 3.06 -10.23 10.44
C GLN A 67 4.35 -10.00 9.67
N PHE A 68 4.27 -10.02 8.35
CA PHE A 68 5.39 -9.71 7.46
C PHE A 68 4.89 -9.21 6.10
N TRP A 69 5.74 -8.44 5.42
CA TRP A 69 5.45 -7.89 4.12
C TRP A 69 6.10 -8.70 3.01
N LEU A 70 5.35 -8.97 1.93
CA LEU A 70 5.86 -9.43 0.64
C LEU A 70 5.49 -8.40 -0.42
N GLY A 71 6.45 -7.55 -0.80
CA GLY A 71 6.14 -6.38 -1.60
C GLY A 71 5.17 -5.45 -0.86
N ALA A 72 4.01 -5.21 -1.43
CA ALA A 72 2.94 -4.43 -0.81
C ALA A 72 1.87 -5.28 -0.08
N ASP A 73 2.01 -6.59 -0.08
CA ASP A 73 1.05 -7.50 0.56
C ASP A 73 1.47 -7.83 2.00
N LEU A 74 0.59 -7.54 2.96
CA LEU A 74 0.76 -7.89 4.36
C LEU A 74 0.21 -9.29 4.62
N HIS A 75 1.03 -10.14 5.21
CA HIS A 75 0.67 -11.50 5.60
C HIS A 75 0.70 -11.68 7.11
N TYR A 76 -0.24 -12.44 7.63
CA TYR A 76 -0.27 -12.84 9.03
C TYR A 76 0.20 -14.28 9.17
N VAL A 77 0.94 -14.54 10.25
CA VAL A 77 1.51 -15.86 10.52
C VAL A 77 1.42 -16.19 12.01
N ARG A 78 1.07 -17.43 12.31
CA ARG A 78 1.08 -17.97 13.67
C ARG A 78 1.73 -19.34 13.69
N LEU A 79 2.55 -19.59 14.70
CA LEU A 79 3.09 -20.92 14.99
C LEU A 79 2.19 -21.61 16.02
N LEU A 80 1.74 -22.83 15.72
CA LEU A 80 0.91 -23.67 16.58
C LEU A 80 1.43 -25.10 16.53
N ASP A 81 1.91 -25.63 17.68
CA ASP A 81 2.28 -27.04 17.84
C ASP A 81 3.15 -27.59 16.70
N GLY A 82 4.18 -26.83 16.29
CA GLY A 82 5.07 -27.20 15.18
C GLY A 82 4.48 -27.00 13.79
N HIS A 83 3.30 -26.39 13.68
CA HIS A 83 2.66 -26.04 12.41
C HIS A 83 2.63 -24.54 12.22
N ILE A 84 2.94 -24.10 11.02
CA ILE A 84 2.82 -22.69 10.64
C ILE A 84 1.49 -22.44 9.95
N MET A 85 0.73 -21.46 10.43
CA MET A 85 -0.53 -21.03 9.82
C MET A 85 -0.30 -19.68 9.14
N LEU A 86 -0.59 -19.62 7.85
CA LEU A 86 -0.60 -18.37 7.06
C LEU A 86 -2.03 -18.05 6.65
N GLY A 87 -2.42 -16.77 6.72
CA GLY A 87 -3.78 -16.40 6.34
C GLY A 87 -4.05 -14.90 6.46
N GLU A 88 -5.30 -14.54 6.22
CA GLU A 88 -5.83 -13.20 6.42
C GLU A 88 -6.49 -13.08 7.79
N VAL A 89 -6.50 -11.85 8.32
CA VAL A 89 -7.18 -11.49 9.56
C VAL A 89 -8.27 -10.48 9.24
N PHE A 90 -9.49 -10.80 9.67
CA PHE A 90 -10.65 -9.94 9.52
C PHE A 90 -11.05 -9.31 10.85
N ASP A 91 -11.27 -8.01 10.84
CA ASP A 91 -12.00 -7.32 11.88
C ASP A 91 -13.50 -7.61 11.70
N THR A 92 -14.08 -8.37 12.59
CA THR A 92 -15.47 -8.83 12.48
C THR A 92 -16.50 -7.74 12.81
N GLU A 93 -16.11 -6.71 13.56
CA GLU A 93 -16.97 -5.57 13.88
C GLU A 93 -17.04 -4.61 12.69
N ARG A 94 -15.87 -4.25 12.13
CA ARG A 94 -15.77 -3.37 10.95
C ARG A 94 -15.97 -4.09 9.63
N LYS A 95 -15.96 -5.43 9.62
CA LYS A 95 -16.08 -6.31 8.43
C LYS A 95 -15.02 -6.02 7.36
N VAL A 96 -13.80 -5.75 7.78
CA VAL A 96 -12.66 -5.43 6.89
C VAL A 96 -11.50 -6.40 7.09
N SER A 97 -10.78 -6.69 6.01
CA SER A 97 -9.48 -7.37 6.08
C SER A 97 -8.43 -6.39 6.58
N LEU A 98 -7.73 -6.73 7.67
CA LEU A 98 -6.65 -5.90 8.19
C LEU A 98 -5.47 -5.84 7.22
N ALA A 99 -5.21 -6.90 6.47
CA ALA A 99 -4.19 -6.95 5.44
C ALA A 99 -4.52 -5.97 4.29
N GLN A 100 -5.77 -5.97 3.83
CA GLN A 100 -6.21 -5.06 2.78
C GLN A 100 -6.18 -3.60 3.22
N GLU A 101 -6.59 -3.31 4.46
CA GLU A 101 -6.51 -1.96 5.04
C GLU A 101 -5.05 -1.47 5.13
N ALA A 102 -4.13 -2.34 5.57
CA ALA A 102 -2.71 -2.03 5.65
C ALA A 102 -2.10 -1.80 4.25
N LYS A 103 -2.46 -2.66 3.27
CA LYS A 103 -2.05 -2.50 1.87
C LYS A 103 -2.51 -1.17 1.30
N SER A 104 -3.78 -0.81 1.48
CA SER A 104 -4.33 0.46 1.00
C SER A 104 -3.57 1.66 1.56
N LYS A 105 -3.27 1.67 2.86
CA LYS A 105 -2.45 2.73 3.48
C LYS A 105 -1.04 2.80 2.89
N LYS A 106 -0.40 1.64 2.72
CA LYS A 106 0.95 1.57 2.13
C LYS A 106 0.99 2.07 0.70
N VAL A 107 -0.03 1.74 -0.09
CA VAL A 107 -0.14 2.19 -1.48
C VAL A 107 -0.33 3.71 -1.57
N ILE A 108 -1.20 4.29 -0.72
CA ILE A 108 -1.37 5.75 -0.65
C ILE A 108 -0.06 6.45 -0.31
N GLU A 109 0.67 5.94 0.68
CA GLU A 109 1.98 6.47 1.07
C GLU A 109 2.97 6.44 -0.10
N LEU A 110 3.13 5.29 -0.75
CA LEU A 110 4.05 5.12 -1.88
C LEU A 110 3.70 5.97 -3.10
N ILE A 111 2.41 6.18 -3.38
CA ILE A 111 1.98 7.08 -4.47
C ILE A 111 2.16 8.55 -4.04
N GLY A 112 1.95 8.86 -2.76
CA GLY A 112 2.16 10.20 -2.21
C GLY A 112 3.61 10.67 -2.26
N ASP A 113 4.56 9.74 -2.28
CA ASP A 113 6.00 10.02 -2.42
C ASP A 113 6.42 10.35 -3.87
N ILE A 114 5.56 10.10 -4.87
CA ILE A 114 5.83 10.48 -6.25
C ILE A 114 5.61 11.99 -6.41
N ASP A 115 6.66 12.70 -6.84
CA ASP A 115 6.54 14.14 -7.12
C ASP A 115 5.48 14.38 -8.22
N SER A 116 4.68 15.41 -8.05
CA SER A 116 3.65 15.79 -9.02
C SER A 116 4.19 16.10 -10.42
N LYS A 117 5.44 16.56 -10.53
CA LYS A 117 6.14 16.76 -11.82
C LYS A 117 6.36 15.44 -12.58
N ASP A 118 6.40 14.31 -11.87
CA ASP A 118 6.58 12.97 -12.41
C ASP A 118 5.26 12.29 -12.79
N MET A 119 4.14 13.00 -12.64
CA MET A 119 2.81 12.58 -13.03
C MET A 119 2.27 13.46 -14.16
N ILE A 120 1.42 12.89 -15.02
CA ILE A 120 0.63 13.70 -15.99
C ILE A 120 -0.77 13.83 -15.42
N ILE A 121 -1.14 15.06 -15.01
CA ILE A 121 -2.33 15.33 -14.22
C ILE A 121 -3.40 16.01 -15.06
N PHE A 122 -4.50 15.30 -15.32
CA PHE A 122 -5.72 15.85 -15.88
C PHE A 122 -6.62 16.28 -14.73
N ALA A 123 -6.50 17.55 -14.34
CA ALA A 123 -7.18 18.10 -13.19
C ALA A 123 -8.65 18.44 -13.49
N ALA A 124 -9.53 18.09 -12.55
CA ALA A 124 -10.91 18.56 -12.54
C ALA A 124 -10.97 20.01 -12.01
N GLU A 125 -11.85 20.85 -12.56
CA GLU A 125 -12.03 22.23 -12.06
C GLU A 125 -12.53 22.24 -10.61
N ASN A 126 -13.43 21.31 -10.27
CA ASN A 126 -13.99 21.15 -8.93
C ASN A 126 -13.58 19.79 -8.36
N GLU A 127 -12.30 19.62 -8.06
CA GLU A 127 -11.77 18.34 -7.56
C GLU A 127 -12.48 17.90 -6.26
N GLN A 128 -13.13 16.75 -6.33
CA GLN A 128 -13.73 16.05 -5.20
C GLN A 128 -12.98 14.77 -4.85
N ARG A 129 -12.47 14.08 -5.86
CA ARG A 129 -11.78 12.80 -5.74
C ARG A 129 -10.58 12.73 -6.70
N ILE A 130 -9.66 11.84 -6.38
CA ILE A 130 -8.46 11.61 -7.18
C ILE A 130 -8.37 10.14 -7.57
N VAL A 131 -8.03 9.91 -8.82
CA VAL A 131 -7.76 8.58 -9.37
C VAL A 131 -6.36 8.54 -9.95
N ASN A 132 -5.50 7.70 -9.35
CA ASN A 132 -4.15 7.48 -9.85
C ASN A 132 -4.18 6.27 -10.80
N VAL A 133 -3.64 6.44 -12.01
CA VAL A 133 -3.69 5.41 -13.06
C VAL A 133 -2.30 5.06 -13.52
N PHE A 134 -1.83 3.86 -13.18
CA PHE A 134 -0.64 3.28 -13.78
C PHE A 134 -0.96 2.89 -15.21
N THR A 135 -0.34 3.58 -16.15
CA THR A 135 -0.75 3.57 -17.56
C THR A 135 0.38 3.24 -18.52
N ASP A 136 0.06 2.54 -19.59
CA ASP A 136 0.94 2.33 -20.73
C ASP A 136 0.33 3.02 -21.96
N VAL A 137 1.12 3.82 -22.68
CA VAL A 137 0.66 4.62 -23.83
C VAL A 137 0.16 3.76 -24.99
N ASP A 138 0.64 2.53 -25.11
CA ASP A 138 0.26 1.60 -26.17
C ASP A 138 -0.86 0.63 -25.78
N CYS A 139 -1.25 0.59 -24.50
CA CYS A 139 -2.29 -0.29 -24.02
C CYS A 139 -3.68 0.15 -24.51
N GLY A 140 -4.42 -0.76 -25.17
CA GLY A 140 -5.76 -0.49 -25.72
C GLY A 140 -6.78 -0.10 -24.65
N TYR A 141 -6.76 -0.75 -23.48
CA TYR A 141 -7.65 -0.41 -22.36
C TYR A 141 -7.29 0.91 -21.70
N CYS A 142 -6.00 1.28 -21.63
CA CYS A 142 -5.59 2.61 -21.20
C CYS A 142 -6.06 3.71 -22.17
N ARG A 143 -6.06 3.44 -23.48
CA ARG A 143 -6.65 4.33 -24.48
C ARG A 143 -8.16 4.46 -24.33
N LYS A 144 -8.84 3.36 -23.93
CA LYS A 144 -10.27 3.40 -23.64
C LYS A 144 -10.57 4.29 -22.44
N LEU A 145 -9.86 4.11 -21.33
CA LEU A 145 -10.00 4.95 -20.14
C LEU A 145 -9.69 6.43 -20.45
N HIS A 146 -8.67 6.69 -21.26
CA HIS A 146 -8.29 8.07 -21.59
C HIS A 146 -9.37 8.85 -22.34
N ARG A 147 -10.22 8.18 -23.11
CA ARG A 147 -11.37 8.84 -23.78
C ARG A 147 -12.45 9.33 -22.82
N GLU A 148 -12.49 8.76 -21.61
CA GLU A 148 -13.47 9.07 -20.56
C GLU A 148 -12.93 10.09 -19.54
N VAL A 149 -11.67 10.56 -19.70
CA VAL A 149 -11.05 11.51 -18.76
C VAL A 149 -11.81 12.82 -18.66
N GLY A 150 -12.35 13.33 -19.78
CA GLY A 150 -13.18 14.53 -19.77
C GLY A 150 -14.43 14.37 -18.90
N GLU A 151 -15.14 13.24 -19.05
CA GLU A 151 -16.33 12.93 -18.24
C GLU A 151 -15.97 12.74 -16.76
N LEU A 152 -14.80 12.14 -16.46
CA LEU A 152 -14.28 12.03 -15.09
C LEU A 152 -14.00 13.41 -14.50
N ASN A 153 -13.34 14.29 -15.25
CA ASN A 153 -13.07 15.65 -14.78
C ASN A 153 -14.36 16.47 -14.57
N ASP A 154 -15.34 16.35 -15.45
CA ASP A 154 -16.66 17.00 -15.31
C ASP A 154 -17.39 16.52 -14.04
N ALA A 155 -17.17 15.27 -13.64
CA ALA A 155 -17.70 14.71 -12.38
C ALA A 155 -16.85 15.05 -11.15
N GLY A 156 -15.83 15.90 -11.27
CA GLY A 156 -14.97 16.31 -10.16
C GLY A 156 -13.86 15.31 -9.82
N ILE A 157 -13.50 14.42 -10.76
CA ILE A 157 -12.42 13.44 -10.56
C ILE A 157 -11.16 13.88 -11.30
N THR A 158 -10.12 14.19 -10.57
CA THR A 158 -8.78 14.41 -11.13
C THR A 158 -8.13 13.07 -11.47
N VAL A 159 -7.64 12.92 -12.70
CA VAL A 159 -6.91 11.73 -13.14
C VAL A 159 -5.42 12.02 -13.18
N ARG A 160 -4.64 11.25 -12.41
CA ARG A 160 -3.17 11.33 -12.36
C ARG A 160 -2.57 10.10 -13.03
N TYR A 161 -1.93 10.29 -14.17
CA TYR A 161 -1.23 9.21 -14.84
C TYR A 161 0.18 9.03 -14.29
N ILE A 162 0.52 7.78 -13.96
CA ILE A 162 1.83 7.31 -13.53
C ILE A 162 2.34 6.36 -14.61
N ALA A 163 3.57 6.54 -15.06
CA ALA A 163 4.13 5.73 -16.13
C ALA A 163 4.29 4.27 -15.69
N PHE A 164 3.73 3.35 -16.47
CA PHE A 164 3.89 1.92 -16.27
C PHE A 164 3.94 1.20 -17.61
N PRO A 165 5.09 1.23 -18.32
CA PRO A 165 5.28 0.58 -19.62
C PRO A 165 5.30 -0.95 -19.52
N ALA A 166 4.15 -1.54 -19.14
CA ALA A 166 4.02 -2.97 -18.87
C ALA A 166 4.09 -3.83 -20.14
N TYR A 167 3.57 -3.32 -21.26
CA TYR A 167 3.51 -4.01 -22.55
C TYR A 167 4.44 -3.39 -23.58
N SER A 168 4.76 -2.12 -23.42
CA SER A 168 5.69 -1.42 -24.30
C SER A 168 7.11 -1.89 -24.03
N ARG A 169 7.73 -2.53 -25.00
CA ARG A 169 9.17 -2.82 -24.96
C ARG A 169 10.01 -1.56 -25.13
N ASP A 170 9.38 -0.48 -25.56
CA ASP A 170 10.03 0.80 -25.81
C ASP A 170 9.67 1.81 -24.72
N ILE A 171 10.44 1.79 -23.63
CA ILE A 171 10.34 2.76 -22.54
C ILE A 171 10.56 4.20 -23.03
N LYS A 172 11.29 4.39 -24.12
CA LYS A 172 11.59 5.72 -24.72
C LYS A 172 10.33 6.46 -25.12
N LYS A 173 9.32 5.73 -25.58
CA LYS A 173 8.04 6.34 -25.96
C LYS A 173 7.36 6.97 -24.73
N HIS A 174 7.42 6.33 -23.58
CA HIS A 174 6.93 6.89 -22.32
C HIS A 174 7.78 8.09 -21.89
N ILE A 175 9.10 7.97 -21.94
CA ILE A 175 10.01 9.09 -21.67
C ILE A 175 9.68 10.29 -22.56
N SER A 176 9.45 10.08 -23.87
CA SER A 176 9.10 11.16 -24.78
C SER A 176 7.79 11.86 -24.42
N VAL A 177 6.80 11.13 -23.87
CA VAL A 177 5.55 11.73 -23.38
C VAL A 177 5.78 12.55 -22.12
N TRP A 178 6.49 12.01 -21.14
CA TRP A 178 6.76 12.67 -19.85
C TRP A 178 7.70 13.86 -19.99
N CYS A 179 8.64 13.81 -20.94
CA CYS A 179 9.61 14.88 -21.22
C CYS A 179 9.13 15.91 -22.27
N SER A 180 7.89 15.82 -22.73
CA SER A 180 7.32 16.79 -23.66
C SER A 180 7.14 18.15 -22.98
N GLU A 181 7.24 19.26 -23.76
CA GLU A 181 6.92 20.62 -23.29
C GLU A 181 5.46 20.72 -22.81
N ASP A 182 4.55 19.93 -23.41
CA ASP A 182 3.15 19.83 -22.99
C ASP A 182 2.79 18.34 -22.83
N PRO A 183 3.05 17.76 -21.62
CA PRO A 183 2.80 16.34 -21.38
C PRO A 183 1.33 15.94 -21.52
N LEU A 184 0.37 16.84 -21.26
CA LEU A 184 -1.06 16.58 -21.41
C LEU A 184 -1.43 16.35 -22.88
N LYS A 185 -0.97 17.22 -23.76
CA LYS A 185 -1.17 17.05 -25.21
C LYS A 185 -0.42 15.84 -25.75
N ALA A 186 0.83 15.63 -25.29
CA ALA A 186 1.64 14.49 -25.69
C ALA A 186 0.97 13.16 -25.27
N MET A 187 0.45 13.06 -24.03
CA MET A 187 -0.29 11.90 -23.57
C MET A 187 -1.52 11.65 -24.45
N THR A 188 -2.32 12.66 -24.70
CA THR A 188 -3.53 12.54 -25.54
C THR A 188 -3.17 12.09 -26.96
N ALA A 189 -2.14 12.67 -27.58
CA ALA A 189 -1.68 12.28 -28.90
C ALA A 189 -1.17 10.82 -28.93
N ALA A 190 -0.37 10.41 -27.93
CA ALA A 190 0.12 9.04 -27.80
C ALA A 190 -1.03 8.04 -27.66
N LYS A 191 -2.03 8.35 -26.82
CA LYS A 191 -3.24 7.51 -26.64
C LYS A 191 -4.08 7.41 -27.91
N GLN A 192 -4.05 8.41 -28.78
CA GLN A 192 -4.67 8.37 -30.12
C GLN A 192 -3.86 7.56 -31.11
N GLY A 193 -2.65 7.13 -30.78
CA GLY A 193 -1.75 6.35 -31.63
C GLY A 193 -0.83 7.20 -32.51
N ASN A 194 -0.77 8.50 -32.27
CA ASN A 194 0.13 9.39 -32.99
C ASN A 194 1.59 9.15 -32.57
N SER A 195 2.50 9.30 -33.52
CA SER A 195 3.94 9.32 -33.24
C SER A 195 4.32 10.66 -32.62
N LEU A 196 5.20 10.63 -31.64
CA LEU A 196 5.77 11.81 -30.98
C LEU A 196 7.25 11.94 -31.31
N PRO A 197 7.80 13.16 -31.34
CA PRO A 197 9.25 13.36 -31.38
C PRO A 197 9.91 12.68 -30.18
N GLU A 198 11.08 12.09 -30.39
CA GLU A 198 11.86 11.53 -29.28
C GLU A 198 12.34 12.67 -28.39
N GLN A 199 12.04 12.55 -27.08
CA GLN A 199 12.42 13.49 -26.04
C GLN A 199 13.13 12.73 -24.92
N ASN A 200 14.00 13.43 -24.20
CA ASN A 200 14.68 12.90 -23.04
C ASN A 200 14.95 14.03 -22.03
N CYS A 201 14.70 13.73 -20.76
CA CYS A 201 14.95 14.62 -19.62
C CYS A 201 15.24 13.78 -18.39
N ASP A 202 15.49 14.41 -17.27
CA ASP A 202 15.41 13.76 -15.97
C ASP A 202 13.94 13.38 -15.70
N ASN A 203 13.66 12.08 -15.53
CA ASN A 203 12.31 11.53 -15.44
C ASN A 203 12.25 10.28 -14.54
N SER A 204 11.07 9.96 -14.05
CA SER A 204 10.81 8.86 -13.12
C SER A 204 10.20 7.62 -13.78
N VAL A 205 10.18 7.51 -15.12
CA VAL A 205 9.47 6.41 -15.82
C VAL A 205 9.94 5.02 -15.39
N GLU A 206 11.26 4.82 -15.22
CA GLU A 206 11.80 3.54 -14.73
C GLU A 206 11.50 3.31 -13.25
N GLU A 207 11.49 4.36 -12.45
CA GLU A 207 11.20 4.28 -11.02
C GLU A 207 9.74 3.92 -10.78
N THR A 208 8.82 4.57 -11.47
CA THR A 208 7.38 4.26 -11.40
C THR A 208 7.04 2.89 -11.97
N LEU A 209 7.79 2.40 -12.98
CA LEU A 209 7.71 1.02 -13.43
C LEU A 209 8.10 0.05 -12.29
N ARG A 210 9.24 0.28 -11.64
CA ARG A 210 9.67 -0.55 -10.50
C ARG A 210 8.66 -0.53 -9.36
N LEU A 211 8.10 0.65 -9.06
CA LEU A 211 7.05 0.80 -8.07
C LEU A 211 5.82 -0.05 -8.43
N GLY A 212 5.28 0.06 -9.63
CA GLY A 212 4.12 -0.73 -10.06
C GLY A 212 4.39 -2.25 -9.98
N VAL A 213 5.59 -2.70 -10.34
CA VAL A 213 6.01 -4.10 -10.19
C VAL A 213 6.04 -4.51 -8.71
N SER A 214 6.58 -3.67 -7.81
CA SER A 214 6.62 -3.93 -6.37
C SER A 214 5.22 -3.99 -5.73
N LEU A 215 4.26 -3.24 -6.29
CA LEU A 215 2.84 -3.30 -5.92
C LEU A 215 2.12 -4.56 -6.46
N GLY A 216 2.82 -5.40 -7.21
CA GLY A 216 2.28 -6.62 -7.81
C GLY A 216 1.51 -6.38 -9.12
N PHE A 217 1.62 -5.21 -9.74
CA PHE A 217 0.94 -4.92 -11.01
C PHE A 217 1.59 -5.71 -12.15
N ARG A 218 0.77 -6.35 -12.97
CA ARG A 218 1.23 -7.20 -14.08
C ARG A 218 0.68 -6.79 -15.44
N GLY A 219 -0.01 -5.66 -15.49
CA GLY A 219 -0.62 -5.13 -16.72
C GLY A 219 -1.18 -3.73 -16.50
N THR A 220 -1.84 -3.18 -17.51
CA THR A 220 -2.43 -1.84 -17.47
C THR A 220 -3.85 -1.82 -18.04
N PRO A 221 -4.66 -0.84 -17.61
CA PRO A 221 -4.40 0.09 -16.51
C PRO A 221 -4.48 -0.62 -15.14
N HIS A 222 -3.77 -0.09 -14.12
CA HIS A 222 -4.15 -0.27 -12.72
C HIS A 222 -4.61 1.07 -12.20
N ILE A 223 -5.80 1.07 -11.59
CA ILE A 223 -6.44 2.27 -11.05
C ILE A 223 -6.33 2.20 -9.54
N VAL A 224 -5.80 3.25 -8.93
CA VAL A 224 -5.69 3.38 -7.47
C VAL A 224 -6.49 4.60 -7.05
N TYR A 225 -7.54 4.36 -6.29
CA TYR A 225 -8.38 5.42 -5.75
C TYR A 225 -7.68 6.13 -4.58
N ASP A 226 -8.14 7.32 -4.24
CA ASP A 226 -7.62 8.13 -3.14
C ASP A 226 -7.75 7.48 -1.75
N ASN A 227 -8.60 6.46 -1.61
CA ASN A 227 -8.70 5.61 -0.41
C ASN A 227 -7.74 4.41 -0.42
N GLY A 228 -6.90 4.27 -1.44
CA GLY A 228 -5.92 3.18 -1.60
C GLY A 228 -6.48 1.89 -2.17
N GLN A 229 -7.75 1.84 -2.54
CA GLN A 229 -8.32 0.69 -3.23
C GLN A 229 -7.70 0.55 -4.63
N ILE A 230 -7.28 -0.66 -4.98
CA ILE A 230 -6.64 -0.98 -6.26
C ILE A 230 -7.62 -1.75 -7.13
N ILE A 231 -7.82 -1.28 -8.35
CA ILE A 231 -8.60 -1.95 -9.39
C ILE A 231 -7.64 -2.35 -10.51
N GLY A 232 -7.50 -3.65 -10.74
CA GLY A 232 -6.74 -4.18 -11.88
C GLY A 232 -7.57 -4.18 -13.14
N GLY A 233 -7.07 -3.54 -14.19
CA GLY A 233 -7.74 -3.44 -15.48
C GLY A 233 -8.60 -2.19 -15.64
N TYR A 234 -9.26 -2.11 -16.79
CA TYR A 234 -10.13 -1.00 -17.15
C TYR A 234 -11.42 -1.02 -16.30
N ARG A 235 -11.80 0.16 -15.86
CA ARG A 235 -13.06 0.45 -15.19
C ARG A 235 -13.75 1.57 -15.97
N GLU A 236 -15.00 1.40 -16.35
CA GLU A 236 -15.73 2.45 -17.07
C GLU A 236 -16.16 3.59 -16.14
N PHE A 237 -16.40 4.76 -16.71
CA PHE A 237 -16.77 5.99 -16.01
C PHE A 237 -17.87 5.76 -14.94
N GLY A 238 -19.02 5.16 -15.33
CA GLY A 238 -20.13 4.95 -14.41
C GLY A 238 -19.79 4.06 -13.22
N GLN A 239 -18.89 3.10 -13.39
CA GLN A 239 -18.42 2.24 -12.31
C GLN A 239 -17.43 2.98 -11.39
N ILE A 240 -16.57 3.85 -11.94
CA ILE A 240 -15.67 4.68 -11.13
C ILE A 240 -16.48 5.63 -10.24
N ILE A 241 -17.54 6.24 -10.77
CA ILE A 241 -18.47 7.09 -10.02
C ILE A 241 -19.10 6.32 -8.85
N GLN A 242 -19.57 5.09 -9.10
CA GLN A 242 -20.16 4.24 -8.05
C GLN A 242 -19.13 3.84 -6.99
N ASP A 243 -17.92 3.43 -7.42
CA ASP A 243 -16.84 3.02 -6.50
C ASP A 243 -16.39 4.18 -5.58
N LEU A 244 -16.53 5.42 -6.04
CA LEU A 244 -16.15 6.64 -5.31
C LEU A 244 -17.30 7.33 -4.57
N ASP A 245 -18.50 6.74 -4.57
CA ASP A 245 -19.72 7.28 -3.92
C ASP A 245 -20.10 8.69 -4.40
N LEU A 246 -19.82 9.02 -5.68
CA LEU A 246 -20.15 10.32 -6.27
C LEU A 246 -21.56 10.34 -6.95
N GLY A 247 -22.27 9.23 -6.93
CA GLY A 247 -23.56 9.02 -7.63
C GLY A 247 -24.81 9.08 -6.74
N SER A 248 -24.71 9.57 -5.49
CA SER A 248 -25.83 9.62 -4.54
C SER A 248 -26.40 11.02 -4.35
#